data_2c70047ad72c7421a15fc8257497932d
#
_entry.id   2c70047ad72c7421a15fc8257497932d
#
_cell.length_a   1.000
_cell.length_b   1.000
_cell.length_c   1.000
_cell.angle_alpha   90.00
_cell.angle_beta   90.00
_cell.angle_gamma   90.00
#
_symmetry.space_group_name_H-M   'P 1'
#
loop_
_entity.id
_entity.type
_entity.pdbx_description
1 polymer ?
#
loop_
_entity_poly.entity_id
_entity_poly.type
_entity_poly.pdbx_seq_one_letter_code
_entity_poly.pdbx_strand_id
1 'polypeptide(L)'
;MVVSRDMTDQLARAGISVGANIHEAQYAQSKKDFIAKLEIALKESNETSYWLKLMYETKRIDLASYKYAEKLCGNICRLLIDSCKTAKENSQ
;
A
#
# COMPACT_ATOMS: atom_id res chain seq x y z
N MET A 1 -19.26 13.32 10.15
CA MET A 1 -18.75 14.37 9.28
C MET A 1 -18.33 13.80 7.94
N VAL A 2 -18.69 14.48 6.87
CA VAL A 2 -18.43 13.99 5.51
C VAL A 2 -16.93 13.77 5.25
N VAL A 3 -16.10 14.73 5.66
CA VAL A 3 -14.64 14.66 5.45
C VAL A 3 -14.03 13.44 6.14
N SER A 4 -14.47 13.16 7.38
CA SER A 4 -13.96 12.01 8.14
C SER A 4 -14.30 10.69 7.45
N ARG A 5 -15.55 10.56 6.98
CA ARG A 5 -15.99 9.37 6.29
C ARG A 5 -15.24 9.18 4.97
N ASP A 6 -15.03 10.29 4.27
CA ASP A 6 -14.32 10.26 3.00
C ASP A 6 -12.88 9.78 3.19
N MET A 7 -12.19 10.27 4.22
CA MET A 7 -10.83 9.84 4.52
C MET A 7 -10.79 8.35 4.88
N THR A 8 -11.74 7.88 5.67
CA THR A 8 -11.83 6.48 6.06
C THR A 8 -12.05 5.60 4.83
N ASP A 9 -12.94 6.02 3.95
CA ASP A 9 -13.23 5.28 2.72
C ASP A 9 -12.01 5.21 1.82
N GLN A 10 -11.27 6.31 1.70
CA GLN A 10 -10.06 6.35 0.88
C GLN A 10 -8.95 5.48 1.46
N LEU A 11 -8.78 5.49 2.79
CA LEU A 11 -7.81 4.64 3.44
C LEU A 11 -8.14 3.16 3.21
N ALA A 12 -9.41 2.80 3.39
CA ALA A 12 -9.87 1.42 3.18
C ALA A 12 -9.66 0.99 1.72
N ARG A 13 -10.02 1.84 0.78
CA ARG A 13 -9.85 1.57 -0.65
C ARG A 13 -8.38 1.32 -0.98
N ALA A 14 -7.50 2.20 -0.52
CA ALA A 14 -6.06 2.08 -0.80
C ALA A 14 -5.50 0.80 -0.18
N GLY A 15 -5.83 0.51 1.07
CA GLY A 15 -5.35 -0.70 1.75
C GLY A 15 -5.83 -1.98 1.09
N ILE A 16 -7.10 -2.01 0.70
CA ILE A 16 -7.66 -3.16 -0.01
C ILE A 16 -6.97 -3.34 -1.35
N SER A 17 -6.69 -2.25 -2.04
CA SER A 17 -6.02 -2.28 -3.34
C SER A 17 -4.60 -2.84 -3.23
N VAL A 18 -3.87 -2.52 -2.16
CA VAL A 18 -2.55 -3.12 -1.92
C VAL A 18 -2.68 -4.64 -1.88
N GLY A 19 -3.57 -5.16 -1.05
CA GLY A 19 -3.75 -6.60 -0.92
C GLY A 19 -4.22 -7.25 -2.20
N ALA A 20 -5.16 -6.63 -2.89
CA ALA A 20 -5.70 -7.18 -4.14
C ALA A 20 -4.62 -7.30 -5.21
N ASN A 21 -3.76 -6.29 -5.36
CA ASN A 21 -2.71 -6.31 -6.37
C ASN A 21 -1.61 -7.30 -6.03
N ILE A 22 -1.27 -7.46 -4.76
CA ILE A 22 -0.33 -8.49 -4.33
C ILE A 22 -0.90 -9.89 -4.66
N HIS A 23 -2.17 -10.08 -4.36
CA HIS A 23 -2.84 -11.34 -4.67
C HIS A 23 -2.81 -11.63 -6.18
N GLU A 24 -3.16 -10.64 -7.00
CA GLU A 24 -3.16 -10.80 -8.44
C GLU A 24 -1.78 -11.04 -9.01
N ALA A 25 -0.73 -10.46 -8.39
CA ALA A 25 0.63 -10.69 -8.82
C ALA A 25 1.01 -12.16 -8.75
N GLN A 26 0.48 -12.89 -7.77
CA GLN A 26 0.75 -14.32 -7.61
C GLN A 26 0.22 -15.15 -8.77
N TYR A 27 -0.74 -14.63 -9.52
CA TYR A 27 -1.36 -15.30 -10.65
C TYR A 27 -1.07 -14.58 -11.97
N ALA A 28 0.00 -13.77 -11.97
CA ALA A 28 0.37 -13.02 -13.16
C ALA A 28 0.77 -13.95 -14.30
N GLN A 29 0.41 -13.57 -15.51
CA GLN A 29 0.65 -14.38 -16.70
C GLN A 29 2.05 -14.21 -17.28
N SER A 30 2.78 -13.20 -16.81
CA SER A 30 4.12 -12.93 -17.29
C SER A 30 4.88 -12.20 -16.20
N LYS A 31 6.21 -12.15 -16.35
CA LYS A 31 7.04 -11.37 -15.42
C LYS A 31 6.71 -9.88 -15.50
N LYS A 32 6.43 -9.38 -16.69
CA LYS A 32 6.03 -8.00 -16.89
C LYS A 32 4.74 -7.69 -16.13
N ASP A 33 3.76 -8.58 -16.21
CA ASP A 33 2.50 -8.42 -15.50
C ASP A 33 2.71 -8.50 -13.99
N PHE A 34 3.56 -9.42 -13.52
CA PHE A 34 3.92 -9.56 -12.12
C PHE A 34 4.47 -8.24 -11.58
N ILE A 35 5.45 -7.67 -12.28
CA ILE A 35 6.07 -6.40 -11.88
C ILE A 35 5.04 -5.27 -11.90
N ALA A 36 4.19 -5.22 -12.93
CA ALA A 36 3.17 -4.18 -13.02
C ALA A 36 2.22 -4.22 -11.83
N LYS A 37 1.78 -5.42 -11.41
CA LYS A 37 0.90 -5.57 -10.26
C LYS A 37 1.57 -5.13 -8.96
N LEU A 38 2.84 -5.47 -8.77
CA LEU A 38 3.58 -5.06 -7.60
C LEU A 38 3.79 -3.54 -7.58
N GLU A 39 4.01 -2.92 -8.73
CA GLU A 39 4.18 -1.47 -8.79
C GLU A 39 2.88 -0.74 -8.45
N ILE A 40 1.74 -1.29 -8.86
CA ILE A 40 0.44 -0.73 -8.46
C ILE A 40 0.27 -0.86 -6.94
N ALA A 41 0.60 -2.03 -6.38
CA ALA A 41 0.52 -2.25 -4.94
C ALA A 41 1.41 -1.26 -4.19
N LEU A 42 2.61 -0.99 -4.69
CA LEU A 42 3.53 -0.03 -4.08
C LEU A 42 2.95 1.37 -4.09
N LYS A 43 2.39 1.80 -5.21
CA LYS A 43 1.74 3.09 -5.33
C LYS A 43 0.60 3.22 -4.31
N GLU A 44 -0.23 2.18 -4.20
CA GLU A 44 -1.35 2.17 -3.27
C GLU A 44 -0.88 2.12 -1.82
N SER A 45 0.25 1.49 -1.55
CA SER A 45 0.86 1.48 -0.22
C SER A 45 1.29 2.89 0.20
N ASN A 46 1.87 3.64 -0.72
CA ASN A 46 2.23 5.03 -0.46
C ASN A 46 1.00 5.89 -0.20
N GLU A 47 -0.07 5.65 -0.94
CA GLU A 47 -1.34 6.36 -0.73
C GLU A 47 -1.94 6.00 0.63
N THR A 48 -1.86 4.75 1.03
CA THR A 48 -2.32 4.31 2.35
C THR A 48 -1.58 5.07 3.46
N SER A 49 -0.27 5.20 3.33
CA SER A 49 0.54 5.95 4.29
C SER A 49 0.10 7.42 4.37
N TYR A 50 -0.20 8.01 3.22
CA TYR A 50 -0.69 9.39 3.16
C TYR A 50 -2.00 9.56 3.95
N TRP A 51 -2.97 8.66 3.73
CA TRP A 51 -4.25 8.75 4.42
C TRP A 51 -4.10 8.52 5.91
N LEU A 52 -3.22 7.60 6.33
CA LEU A 52 -2.94 7.37 7.74
C LEU A 52 -2.40 8.64 8.41
N LYS A 53 -1.43 9.29 7.77
CA LYS A 53 -0.85 10.51 8.28
C LYS A 53 -1.90 11.60 8.41
N LEU A 54 -2.74 11.77 7.40
CA LEU A 54 -3.78 12.77 7.42
C LEU A 54 -4.79 12.51 8.53
N MET A 55 -5.17 11.26 8.73
CA MET A 55 -6.09 10.89 9.81
C MET A 55 -5.49 11.17 11.18
N TYR A 56 -4.19 10.92 11.34
CA TYR A 56 -3.52 11.24 12.59
C TYR A 56 -3.47 12.76 12.81
N GLU A 57 -3.07 13.51 11.80
CA GLU A 57 -2.94 14.97 11.90
C GLU A 57 -4.28 15.65 12.16
N THR A 58 -5.37 15.05 11.70
CA THR A 58 -6.71 15.57 11.96
C THR A 58 -7.35 14.97 13.21
N LYS A 59 -6.56 14.26 14.01
CA LYS A 59 -6.98 13.68 15.29
C LYS A 59 -8.09 12.65 15.19
N ARG A 60 -8.10 11.91 14.07
CA ARG A 60 -9.06 10.83 13.85
C ARG A 60 -8.58 9.51 14.44
N ILE A 61 -7.27 9.33 14.56
CA ILE A 61 -6.66 8.16 15.19
C ILE A 61 -5.61 8.66 16.20
N ASP A 62 -5.35 7.83 17.19
CA ASP A 62 -4.36 8.19 18.21
C ASP A 62 -2.93 7.88 17.74
N LEU A 63 -1.96 8.35 18.50
CA LEU A 63 -0.55 8.19 18.15
C LEU A 63 -0.13 6.72 18.12
N ALA A 64 -0.58 5.93 19.08
CA ALA A 64 -0.20 4.51 19.14
C ALA A 64 -0.70 3.75 17.92
N SER A 65 -1.96 3.97 17.56
CA SER A 65 -2.55 3.34 16.37
C SER A 65 -1.86 3.78 15.09
N TYR A 66 -1.55 5.08 15.00
CA TYR A 66 -0.85 5.62 13.85
C TYR A 66 0.54 5.00 13.69
N LYS A 67 1.32 4.95 14.78
CA LYS A 67 2.67 4.38 14.72
C LYS A 67 2.65 2.91 14.33
N TYR A 68 1.70 2.16 14.85
CA TYR A 68 1.57 0.74 14.54
C TYR A 68 1.25 0.55 13.05
N ALA A 69 0.25 1.24 12.55
CA ALA A 69 -0.16 1.13 11.15
C ALA A 69 0.92 1.63 10.20
N GLU A 70 1.60 2.72 10.55
CA GLU A 70 2.68 3.27 9.74
C GLU A 70 3.85 2.30 9.63
N LYS A 71 4.18 1.62 10.73
CA LYS A 71 5.24 0.62 10.73
C LYS A 71 4.89 -0.55 9.81
N LEU A 72 3.65 -1.04 9.88
CA LEU A 72 3.20 -2.12 9.01
C LEU A 72 3.24 -1.71 7.54
N CYS A 73 2.75 -0.51 7.26
CA CYS A 73 2.73 0.03 5.90
C CYS A 73 4.16 0.17 5.36
N GLY A 74 5.07 0.66 6.18
CA GLY A 74 6.49 0.79 5.81
C GLY A 74 7.15 -0.56 5.53
N ASN A 75 6.81 -1.58 6.29
CA ASN A 75 7.34 -2.92 6.07
C ASN A 75 6.85 -3.49 4.75
N ILE A 76 5.55 -3.33 4.45
CA ILE A 76 4.97 -3.80 3.19
C ILE A 76 5.62 -3.05 2.02
N CYS A 77 5.79 -1.75 2.16
CA CYS A 77 6.39 -0.91 1.12
C CYS A 77 7.81 -1.40 0.79
N ARG A 78 8.63 -1.68 1.81
CA ARG A 78 9.98 -2.18 1.61
C ARG A 78 9.99 -3.53 0.92
N LEU A 79 9.10 -4.44 1.33
CA LEU A 79 8.99 -5.75 0.69
C LEU A 79 8.60 -5.62 -0.78
N LEU A 80 7.69 -4.70 -1.10
CA LEU A 80 7.28 -4.47 -2.48
C LEU A 80 8.42 -3.89 -3.31
N ILE A 81 9.17 -2.95 -2.76
CA ILE A 81 10.33 -2.37 -3.43
C ILE A 81 11.36 -3.45 -3.74
N ASP A 82 11.68 -4.26 -2.74
CA ASP A 82 12.67 -5.33 -2.91
C ASP A 82 12.20 -6.38 -3.92
N SER A 83 10.93 -6.74 -3.88
CA SER A 83 10.36 -7.72 -4.81
C SER A 83 10.38 -7.21 -6.25
N CYS A 84 10.03 -5.94 -6.45
CA CYS A 84 10.09 -5.33 -7.78
C CYS A 84 11.52 -5.30 -8.31
N LYS A 85 12.46 -4.91 -7.45
CA LYS A 85 13.87 -4.83 -7.83
C LYS A 85 14.39 -6.20 -8.23
N THR A 86 14.12 -7.21 -7.41
CA THR A 86 14.57 -8.59 -7.68
C THR A 86 13.96 -9.09 -8.99
N ALA A 87 12.68 -8.87 -9.21
CA ALA A 87 12.01 -9.31 -10.43
C ALA A 87 12.60 -8.65 -11.67
N LYS A 88 12.89 -7.35 -11.58
CA LYS A 88 13.49 -6.62 -12.70
C LYS A 88 14.90 -7.12 -13.01
N GLU A 89 15.68 -7.40 -11.99
CA GLU A 89 17.04 -7.92 -12.17
C GLU A 89 17.01 -9.29 -12.83
N ASN A 90 16.04 -10.12 -12.48
CA ASN A 90 15.93 -11.48 -13.02
C ASN A 90 15.25 -11.52 -14.40
N SER A 91 14.82 -10.39 -14.92
CA SER A 91 14.16 -10.29 -16.24
C SER A 91 15.13 -10.27 -17.40
N GLN A 92 16.39 -10.20 -17.11
CA GLN A 92 17.43 -10.06 -18.17
C GLN A 92 17.93 -11.38 -18.72
#